data_b7fb2162d9dd30fd3640b404a3efbbaf
#
_entry.id   b7fb2162d9dd30fd3640b404a3efbbaf
#
_cell.length_a   1.000
_cell.length_b   1.000
_cell.length_c   1.000
_cell.angle_alpha   90.00
_cell.angle_beta   90.00
_cell.angle_gamma   90.00
#
_symmetry.space_group_name_H-M   'P 1'
#
loop_
_entity.id
_entity.type
_entity.pdbx_description
1 polymer ?
#
loop_
_entity_poly.entity_id
_entity_poly.type
_entity_poly.pdbx_seq_one_letter_code
_entity_poly.pdbx_strand_id
1 'polypeptide(L)'
;MKRIFFTILGALILIALSSRFLYSGRVTGIGTLFPIIGNGTALAQESGLSKVAFKVKCYDAGKAALQGLKGIQKIETGFHYLHETDTVYYDPKVITIKEMERVLKKAGTYMETMEKKERN
;
A
#
# COMPACT_ATOMS: atom_id res chain seq x y z
N MET A 1 -43.49 10.31 1.35
CA MET A 1 -42.04 10.23 1.25
C MET A 1 -41.26 11.11 2.24
N LYS A 2 -41.91 11.88 3.08
CA LYS A 2 -41.22 12.75 4.08
C LYS A 2 -40.91 12.11 5.40
N ARG A 3 -41.33 10.87 5.65
CA ARG A 3 -41.17 10.19 6.95
C ARG A 3 -39.92 9.31 7.07
N ILE A 4 -39.25 9.02 5.96
CA ILE A 4 -38.06 8.13 5.95
C ILE A 4 -36.77 8.92 6.22
N PHE A 5 -36.75 10.22 5.90
CA PHE A 5 -35.57 11.06 6.11
C PHE A 5 -35.27 11.36 7.59
N PHE A 6 -36.28 11.36 8.43
CA PHE A 6 -36.10 11.64 9.88
C PHE A 6 -35.54 10.48 10.65
N THR A 7 -35.78 9.24 10.21
CA THR A 7 -35.24 8.04 10.90
C THR A 7 -33.76 7.82 10.59
N ILE A 8 -33.28 8.21 9.43
CA ILE A 8 -31.86 8.07 9.06
C ILE A 8 -31.00 9.13 9.75
N LEU A 9 -31.52 10.33 9.92
CA LEU A 9 -30.80 11.42 10.60
C LEU A 9 -30.64 11.15 12.10
N GLY A 10 -31.62 10.50 12.73
CA GLY A 10 -31.56 10.10 14.14
C GLY A 10 -30.53 8.99 14.45
N ALA A 11 -30.35 8.06 13.53
CA ALA A 11 -29.39 6.96 13.68
C ALA A 11 -27.93 7.44 13.57
N LEU A 12 -27.65 8.44 12.73
CA LEU A 12 -26.31 9.02 12.55
C LEU A 12 -25.83 9.81 13.78
N ILE A 13 -26.75 10.43 14.53
CA ILE A 13 -26.42 11.20 15.74
C ILE A 13 -26.07 10.27 16.89
N LEU A 14 -26.68 9.10 16.99
CA LEU A 14 -26.41 8.11 18.05
C LEU A 14 -25.03 7.44 17.89
N ILE A 15 -24.53 7.30 16.70
CA ILE A 15 -23.20 6.70 16.44
C ILE A 15 -22.07 7.67 16.81
N ALA A 16 -22.30 8.98 16.71
CA ALA A 16 -21.31 9.99 17.03
C ALA A 16 -21.07 10.20 18.54
N LEU A 17 -21.99 9.74 19.38
CA LEU A 17 -21.90 9.91 20.84
C LEU A 17 -21.23 8.74 21.58
N SER A 18 -21.05 7.59 20.91
CA SER A 18 -20.44 6.41 21.54
C SER A 18 -18.90 6.30 21.37
N SER A 19 -18.26 7.18 20.65
CA SER A 19 -16.82 7.13 20.43
C SER A 19 -15.97 7.95 21.43
N ARG A 20 -16.55 8.38 22.54
CA ARG A 20 -15.80 9.04 23.62
C ARG A 20 -15.48 8.09 24.79
N PHE A 21 -15.33 6.79 24.51
CA PHE A 21 -15.01 5.85 25.57
C PHE A 21 -13.55 5.43 25.52
N LEU A 22 -12.79 6.00 26.45
CA LEU A 22 -11.56 5.49 27.06
C LEU A 22 -10.34 5.24 26.15
N TYR A 23 -9.62 6.32 25.93
CA TYR A 23 -8.16 6.19 25.89
C TYR A 23 -7.58 6.79 27.18
N SER A 24 -7.73 6.08 28.30
CA SER A 24 -6.98 6.33 29.52
C SER A 24 -5.91 5.25 29.65
N GLY A 25 -4.93 5.31 28.79
CA GLY A 25 -3.70 4.54 28.90
C GLY A 25 -2.76 5.27 29.87
N ARG A 26 -2.81 4.88 31.15
CA ARG A 26 -1.78 5.18 32.13
C ARG A 26 -0.46 4.57 31.64
N VAL A 27 0.41 5.40 31.11
CA VAL A 27 1.81 5.06 30.97
C VAL A 27 2.48 5.39 32.29
N THR A 28 2.56 4.40 33.18
CA THR A 28 3.48 4.45 34.33
C THR A 28 4.88 4.25 33.79
N GLY A 29 5.68 5.30 33.96
CA GLY A 29 7.08 5.30 33.60
C GLY A 29 7.90 4.27 34.39
N ILE A 30 8.86 3.72 33.71
CA ILE A 30 10.12 3.30 34.31
C ILE A 30 11.19 3.80 33.34
N GLY A 31 11.99 4.72 33.85
CA GLY A 31 13.10 5.29 33.13
C GLY A 31 14.18 4.26 32.86
N THR A 32 14.62 4.26 31.63
CA THR A 32 15.99 3.86 31.31
C THR A 32 16.52 4.90 30.35
N LEU A 33 17.41 5.71 30.89
CA LEU A 33 18.30 6.60 30.16
C LEU A 33 19.14 5.74 29.20
N PHE A 34 18.81 5.79 27.91
CA PHE A 34 19.75 5.43 26.86
C PHE A 34 20.03 6.68 26.03
N PRO A 35 21.30 7.13 25.98
CA PRO A 35 21.68 8.17 25.04
C PRO A 35 21.62 7.58 23.63
N ILE A 36 20.58 7.88 22.88
CA ILE A 36 20.53 7.54 21.46
C ILE A 36 21.36 8.61 20.73
N ILE A 37 22.66 8.40 20.69
CA ILE A 37 23.50 8.93 19.63
C ILE A 37 23.54 7.83 18.59
N GLY A 38 22.72 7.94 17.58
CA GLY A 38 22.73 7.03 16.46
C GLY A 38 22.00 7.72 15.33
N ASN A 39 22.74 8.17 14.33
CA ASN A 39 22.21 8.40 12.99
C ASN A 39 21.69 7.06 12.49
N GLY A 40 20.56 6.64 13.02
CA GLY A 40 19.80 5.51 12.55
C GLY A 40 19.05 5.93 11.30
N THR A 41 19.68 5.80 10.14
CA THR A 41 18.91 5.42 8.97
C THR A 41 18.04 4.26 9.42
N ALA A 42 16.75 4.50 9.52
CA ALA A 42 15.78 3.43 9.71
C ALA A 42 15.99 2.48 8.54
N LEU A 43 16.80 1.44 8.78
CA LEU A 43 16.80 0.25 7.95
C LEU A 43 15.39 -0.28 8.10
N ALA A 44 14.53 0.10 7.14
CA ALA A 44 13.28 -0.58 6.93
C ALA A 44 13.66 -2.04 6.82
N GLN A 45 13.34 -2.78 7.86
CA GLN A 45 13.54 -4.22 7.93
C GLN A 45 12.84 -4.76 6.69
N GLU A 46 13.63 -5.17 5.71
CA GLU A 46 13.13 -5.76 4.48
C GLU A 46 12.38 -7.02 4.87
N SER A 47 11.08 -6.86 5.01
CA SER A 47 10.13 -7.93 5.27
C SER A 47 10.04 -8.80 4.03
N GLY A 48 11.06 -9.57 3.68
CA GLY A 48 11.05 -10.58 2.62
C GLY A 48 10.34 -10.21 1.31
N LEU A 49 10.04 -8.92 1.11
CA LEU A 49 9.33 -8.39 -0.05
C LEU A 49 10.31 -8.11 -1.19
N SER A 50 9.95 -8.55 -2.35
CA SER A 50 10.63 -8.20 -3.59
C SER A 50 10.02 -6.96 -4.23
N LYS A 51 10.81 -6.26 -5.04
CA LYS A 51 10.41 -5.06 -5.74
C LYS A 51 10.62 -5.21 -7.23
N VAL A 52 9.61 -4.87 -8.03
CA VAL A 52 9.69 -4.85 -9.49
C VAL A 52 9.00 -3.59 -10.01
N ALA A 53 9.52 -3.01 -11.09
CA ALA A 53 8.89 -1.90 -11.78
C ALA A 53 8.40 -2.36 -13.15
N PHE A 54 7.18 -1.99 -13.50
CA PHE A 54 6.58 -2.22 -14.80
C PHE A 54 6.40 -0.89 -15.53
N LYS A 55 6.81 -0.83 -16.76
CA LYS A 55 6.46 0.24 -17.68
C LYS A 55 5.07 -0.03 -18.21
N VAL A 56 4.18 0.94 -18.05
CA VAL A 56 2.76 0.79 -18.39
C VAL A 56 2.30 1.93 -19.30
N LYS A 57 1.23 1.71 -20.06
CA LYS A 57 0.60 2.74 -20.88
C LYS A 57 -0.23 3.72 -20.05
N CYS A 58 -0.83 3.22 -18.96
CA CYS A 58 -1.63 3.98 -18.04
C CYS A 58 -1.43 3.39 -16.64
N TYR A 59 -0.86 4.17 -15.73
CA TYR A 59 -0.55 3.72 -14.36
C TYR A 59 -1.83 3.43 -13.55
N ASP A 60 -2.91 4.19 -13.76
CA ASP A 60 -4.18 3.94 -13.06
C ASP A 60 -4.77 2.58 -13.44
N ALA A 61 -4.72 2.21 -14.72
CA ALA A 61 -5.17 0.91 -15.19
C ALA A 61 -4.25 -0.22 -14.69
N GLY A 62 -2.94 0.02 -14.67
CA GLY A 62 -1.95 -0.92 -14.14
C GLY A 62 -2.16 -1.17 -12.65
N LYS A 63 -2.24 -0.10 -11.88
CA LYS A 63 -2.52 -0.16 -10.45
C LYS A 63 -3.84 -0.87 -10.14
N ALA A 64 -4.93 -0.52 -10.84
CA ALA A 64 -6.23 -1.16 -10.64
C ALA A 64 -6.19 -2.66 -10.94
N ALA A 65 -5.46 -3.07 -11.98
CA ALA A 65 -5.30 -4.47 -12.34
C ALA A 65 -4.50 -5.28 -11.31
N LEU A 66 -3.50 -4.67 -10.69
CA LEU A 66 -2.61 -5.33 -9.75
C LEU A 66 -3.12 -5.29 -8.31
N GLN A 67 -3.87 -4.27 -7.92
CA GLN A 67 -4.27 -4.00 -6.54
C GLN A 67 -5.12 -5.12 -5.91
N GLY A 68 -5.80 -5.93 -6.71
CA GLY A 68 -6.63 -7.06 -6.24
C GLY A 68 -5.88 -8.39 -6.08
N LEU A 69 -4.59 -8.45 -6.42
CA LEU A 69 -3.82 -9.69 -6.41
C LEU A 69 -3.26 -9.99 -5.03
N LYS A 70 -3.40 -11.25 -4.60
CA LYS A 70 -2.76 -11.73 -3.37
C LYS A 70 -1.25 -11.68 -3.51
N GLY A 71 -0.57 -11.28 -2.45
CA GLY A 71 0.89 -11.17 -2.41
C GLY A 71 1.43 -9.78 -2.78
N ILE A 72 0.61 -8.88 -3.29
CA ILE A 72 0.98 -7.48 -3.50
C ILE A 72 0.72 -6.68 -2.22
N GLN A 73 1.75 -6.02 -1.71
CA GLN A 73 1.68 -5.22 -0.49
C GLN A 73 1.52 -3.74 -0.77
N LYS A 74 2.20 -3.25 -1.79
CA LYS A 74 2.20 -1.83 -2.14
C LYS A 74 2.41 -1.64 -3.63
N ILE A 75 1.78 -0.64 -4.20
CA ILE A 75 1.99 -0.19 -5.57
C ILE A 75 2.26 1.31 -5.53
N GLU A 76 3.40 1.72 -6.07
CA GLU A 76 3.78 3.12 -6.24
C GLU A 76 3.75 3.45 -7.72
N THR A 77 2.94 4.43 -8.08
CA THR A 77 2.85 4.95 -9.43
C THR A 77 3.85 6.08 -9.62
N GLY A 78 4.46 6.17 -10.79
CA GLY A 78 5.44 7.20 -11.07
C GLY A 78 5.72 7.39 -12.55
N PHE A 79 6.69 8.26 -12.83
CA PHE A 79 7.19 8.55 -14.17
C PHE A 79 8.68 8.23 -14.23
N HIS A 80 9.11 7.48 -15.24
CA HIS A 80 10.50 7.19 -15.49
C HIS A 80 10.81 7.33 -16.98
N TYR A 81 11.73 8.24 -17.33
CA TYR A 81 12.10 8.55 -18.73
C TYR A 81 10.89 8.71 -19.66
N LEU A 82 9.96 9.62 -19.32
CA LEU A 82 8.77 9.95 -20.12
C LEU A 82 7.73 8.81 -20.21
N HIS A 83 7.87 7.75 -19.46
CA HIS A 83 6.93 6.63 -19.41
C HIS A 83 6.31 6.49 -18.02
N GLU A 84 5.05 6.13 -18.02
CA GLU A 84 4.34 5.77 -16.80
C GLU A 84 4.86 4.43 -16.27
N THR A 85 5.09 4.37 -14.96
CA THR A 85 5.62 3.18 -14.29
C THR A 85 4.83 2.86 -13.05
N ASP A 86 4.61 1.57 -12.83
CA ASP A 86 4.09 1.02 -11.59
C ASP A 86 5.19 0.22 -10.89
N THR A 87 5.61 0.67 -9.73
CA THR A 87 6.55 -0.04 -8.87
C THR A 87 5.77 -0.86 -7.86
N VAL A 88 5.97 -2.17 -7.88
CA VAL A 88 5.21 -3.14 -7.09
C VAL A 88 6.12 -3.77 -6.04
N TYR A 89 5.66 -3.74 -4.79
CA TYR A 89 6.25 -4.48 -3.67
C TYR A 89 5.40 -5.71 -3.43
N TYR A 90 5.99 -6.89 -3.52
CA TYR A 90 5.26 -8.16 -3.50
C TYR A 90 6.02 -9.26 -2.76
N ASP A 91 5.29 -10.25 -2.29
CA ASP A 91 5.85 -11.48 -1.73
C ASP A 91 6.11 -12.49 -2.87
N PRO A 92 7.39 -12.81 -3.17
CA PRO A 92 7.73 -13.74 -4.25
C PRO A 92 7.29 -15.19 -4.00
N LYS A 93 6.92 -15.52 -2.75
CA LYS A 93 6.36 -16.83 -2.39
C LYS A 93 4.88 -16.95 -2.76
N VAL A 94 4.18 -15.82 -2.90
CA VAL A 94 2.74 -15.78 -3.14
C VAL A 94 2.41 -15.47 -4.59
N ILE A 95 3.16 -14.57 -5.23
CA ILE A 95 2.93 -14.14 -6.60
C ILE A 95 4.25 -13.98 -7.37
N THR A 96 4.23 -14.32 -8.66
CA THR A 96 5.39 -14.21 -9.54
C THR A 96 5.29 -12.99 -10.46
N ILE A 97 6.44 -12.50 -10.94
CA ILE A 97 6.49 -11.42 -11.93
C ILE A 97 5.68 -11.79 -13.18
N LYS A 98 5.78 -13.04 -13.64
CA LYS A 98 5.04 -13.53 -14.83
C LYS A 98 3.51 -13.46 -14.65
N GLU A 99 3.01 -13.67 -13.45
CA GLU A 99 1.58 -13.51 -13.16
C GLU A 99 1.16 -12.06 -13.23
N MET A 100 1.94 -11.16 -12.64
CA MET A 100 1.69 -9.72 -12.71
C MET A 100 1.72 -9.22 -14.16
N GLU A 101 2.71 -9.64 -14.96
CA GLU A 101 2.76 -9.33 -16.40
C GLU A 101 1.52 -9.82 -17.15
N ARG A 102 1.06 -11.05 -16.87
CA ARG A 102 -0.14 -11.61 -17.49
C ARG A 102 -1.36 -10.76 -17.21
N VAL A 103 -1.51 -10.29 -15.98
CA VAL A 103 -2.64 -9.45 -15.57
C VAL A 103 -2.56 -8.08 -16.23
N LEU A 104 -1.38 -7.47 -16.27
CA LEU A 104 -1.16 -6.20 -16.97
C LEU A 104 -1.39 -6.31 -18.50
N LYS A 105 -0.98 -7.41 -19.10
CA LYS A 105 -1.26 -7.72 -20.53
C LYS A 105 -2.75 -7.87 -20.77
N LYS A 106 -3.46 -8.58 -19.88
CA LYS A 106 -4.92 -8.72 -19.96
C LYS A 106 -5.65 -7.38 -19.81
N ALA A 107 -5.12 -6.48 -18.98
CA ALA A 107 -5.64 -5.12 -18.83
C ALA A 107 -5.25 -4.18 -19.99
N GLY A 108 -4.39 -4.64 -20.92
CA GLY A 108 -3.97 -3.87 -22.10
C GLY A 108 -3.00 -2.72 -21.79
N THR A 109 -2.46 -2.65 -20.59
CA THR A 109 -1.57 -1.57 -20.14
C THR A 109 -0.09 -1.95 -20.10
N TYR A 110 0.27 -3.22 -20.16
CA TYR A 110 1.63 -3.71 -20.10
C TYR A 110 2.47 -3.21 -21.28
N MET A 111 3.68 -2.72 -21.00
CA MET A 111 4.69 -2.41 -21.99
C MET A 111 5.97 -3.23 -21.79
N GLU A 112 6.59 -3.10 -20.62
CA GLU A 112 7.88 -3.72 -20.33
C GLU A 112 8.04 -3.94 -18.83
N THR A 113 8.79 -4.96 -18.44
CA THR A 113 9.23 -5.19 -17.06
C THR A 113 10.62 -4.59 -16.89
N MET A 114 10.73 -3.64 -15.97
CA MET A 114 12.00 -3.00 -15.63
C MET A 114 12.61 -3.74 -14.44
N GLU A 115 13.34 -4.82 -14.70
CA GLU A 115 14.11 -5.47 -13.64
C GLU A 115 15.26 -4.56 -13.23
N LYS A 116 15.29 -4.15 -11.97
CA LYS A 116 16.50 -3.58 -11.39
C LYS A 116 17.52 -4.72 -11.29
N LYS A 117 18.39 -4.84 -12.29
CA LYS A 117 19.55 -5.74 -12.23
C LYS A 117 20.39 -5.32 -11.05
N GLU A 118 20.28 -6.04 -9.94
CA GLU A 118 21.25 -5.90 -8.86
C GLU A 118 22.60 -6.29 -9.44
N ARG A 119 23.47 -5.30 -9.56
CA ARG A 119 24.89 -5.54 -9.86
C ARG A 119 25.51 -6.09 -8.59
N ASN A 120 25.80 -7.39 -8.61
CA ASN A 120 26.77 -7.99 -7.70
C ASN A 120 28.13 -7.33 -7.88
#